data_6390cac9433959cbd023262b054b5b5d
#
_entry.id   6390cac9433959cbd023262b054b5b5d
#
_cell.length_a   1.000
_cell.length_b   1.000
_cell.length_c   1.000
_cell.angle_alpha   90.00
_cell.angle_beta   90.00
_cell.angle_gamma   90.00
#
_symmetry.space_group_name_H-M   'P 1'
#
loop_
_entity.id
_entity.type
_entity.pdbx_description
1 polymer ?
#
loop_
_entity_poly.entity_id
_entity_poly.type
_entity_poly.pdbx_seq_one_letter_code
_entity_poly.pdbx_strand_id
1 'polypeptide(L)'
;MITATALGKSLAQYIAPIADQFNQLGIPEPIVHWGHPFFMSIVILAMGSYAGISGWKVRLQKDDASRSAHKRVSLWMTTFLAMGYTGGLLSLVMQGQPLLESPHFWTGTAVLLLLAVNGSLSLFGFGNANVALAGKFRTAHAYLGTAILSLLVFHALLGVRLGLSI
;
A
#
# COMPACT_ATOMS: atom_id res chain seq x y z
N MET A 1 4.34 20.07 -22.30
CA MET A 1 3.56 19.13 -21.48
C MET A 1 4.46 17.92 -21.18
N ILE A 2 4.82 17.68 -19.91
CA ILE A 2 5.67 16.54 -19.56
C ILE A 2 4.79 15.28 -19.64
N THR A 3 5.20 14.29 -20.44
CA THR A 3 4.49 13.01 -20.55
C THR A 3 4.82 12.10 -19.36
N ALA A 4 3.95 11.16 -19.02
CA ALA A 4 4.20 10.16 -17.95
C ALA A 4 5.52 9.40 -18.20
N THR A 5 5.81 9.07 -19.45
CA THR A 5 7.07 8.43 -19.88
C THR A 5 8.30 9.29 -19.60
N ALA A 6 8.25 10.61 -19.85
CA ALA A 6 9.36 11.51 -19.57
C ALA A 6 9.60 11.65 -18.06
N LEU A 7 8.53 11.77 -17.27
CA LEU A 7 8.61 11.80 -15.81
C LEU A 7 9.14 10.47 -15.26
N GLY A 8 8.68 9.34 -15.79
CA GLY A 8 9.14 8.01 -15.40
C GLY A 8 10.63 7.81 -15.63
N LYS A 9 11.15 8.27 -16.78
CA LYS A 9 12.60 8.24 -17.08
C LYS A 9 13.41 9.12 -16.10
N SER A 10 12.92 10.32 -15.80
CA SER A 10 13.57 11.21 -14.85
C SER A 10 13.62 10.58 -13.45
N LEU A 11 12.51 10.01 -12.97
CA LEU A 11 12.47 9.30 -11.66
C LEU A 11 13.41 8.09 -11.65
N ALA A 12 13.45 7.31 -12.73
CA ALA A 12 14.35 6.16 -12.82
C ALA A 12 15.82 6.58 -12.70
N GLN A 13 16.22 7.73 -13.28
CA GLN A 13 17.56 8.27 -13.15
C GLN A 13 17.93 8.62 -11.69
N TYR A 14 16.98 9.12 -10.89
CA TYR A 14 17.22 9.37 -9.46
C TYR A 14 17.33 8.09 -8.64
N ILE A 15 16.65 7.03 -9.03
CA ILE A 15 16.66 5.74 -8.33
C ILE A 15 17.85 4.87 -8.79
N ALA A 16 18.35 5.04 -10.01
CA ALA A 16 19.40 4.23 -10.60
C ALA A 16 20.65 4.06 -9.72
N PRO A 17 21.21 5.10 -9.06
CA PRO A 17 22.38 4.90 -8.19
C PRO A 17 22.12 3.94 -7.03
N ILE A 18 20.90 3.90 -6.51
CA ILE A 18 20.50 2.96 -5.44
C ILE A 18 20.35 1.56 -6.05
N ALA A 19 19.68 1.44 -7.20
CA ALA A 19 19.51 0.19 -7.91
C ALA A 19 20.88 -0.46 -8.25
N ASP A 20 21.85 0.34 -8.68
CA ASP A 20 23.21 -0.14 -8.98
C ASP A 20 23.92 -0.69 -7.75
N GLN A 21 23.73 -0.07 -6.57
CA GLN A 21 24.27 -0.60 -5.32
C GLN A 21 23.64 -1.97 -4.98
N PHE A 22 22.33 -2.13 -5.15
CA PHE A 22 21.67 -3.41 -4.93
C PHE A 22 22.09 -4.47 -5.95
N ASN A 23 22.29 -4.09 -7.22
CA ASN A 23 22.79 -4.99 -8.25
C ASN A 23 24.21 -5.51 -7.92
N GLN A 24 25.08 -4.66 -7.32
CA GLN A 24 26.42 -5.06 -6.87
C GLN A 24 26.40 -6.09 -5.72
N LEU A 25 25.29 -6.18 -4.96
CA LEU A 25 25.14 -7.22 -3.93
C LEU A 25 24.91 -8.62 -4.51
N GLY A 26 24.73 -8.75 -5.82
CA GLY A 26 24.53 -10.04 -6.48
C GLY A 26 23.24 -10.75 -6.05
N ILE A 27 22.18 -9.98 -5.75
CA ILE A 27 20.88 -10.55 -5.36
C ILE A 27 20.35 -11.41 -6.53
N PRO A 28 19.97 -12.69 -6.27
CA PRO A 28 19.46 -13.55 -7.33
C PRO A 28 18.24 -12.95 -8.03
N GLU A 29 18.21 -13.05 -9.35
CA GLU A 29 17.15 -12.49 -10.20
C GLU A 29 15.73 -12.87 -9.72
N PRO A 30 15.42 -14.14 -9.33
CA PRO A 30 14.08 -14.47 -8.83
C PRO A 30 13.66 -13.69 -7.58
N ILE A 31 14.63 -13.26 -6.75
CA ILE A 31 14.32 -12.42 -5.57
C ILE A 31 14.06 -10.99 -6.00
N VAL A 32 14.83 -10.45 -6.94
CA VAL A 32 14.59 -9.11 -7.49
C VAL A 32 13.23 -9.05 -8.15
N HIS A 33 12.85 -10.08 -8.91
CA HIS A 33 11.60 -10.13 -9.66
C HIS A 33 10.39 -10.43 -8.77
N TRP A 34 10.41 -11.50 -7.98
CA TRP A 34 9.26 -12.01 -7.23
C TRP A 34 9.23 -11.61 -5.76
N GLY A 35 10.33 -11.07 -5.21
CA GLY A 35 10.41 -10.72 -3.79
C GLY A 35 9.36 -9.70 -3.38
N HIS A 36 9.16 -8.64 -4.18
CA HIS A 36 8.12 -7.65 -3.93
C HIS A 36 6.69 -8.27 -4.00
N PRO A 37 6.27 -8.94 -5.09
CA PRO A 37 4.96 -9.59 -5.14
C PRO A 37 4.70 -10.57 -4.00
N PHE A 38 5.69 -11.39 -3.65
CA PHE A 38 5.59 -12.36 -2.57
C PHE A 38 5.38 -11.70 -1.21
N PHE A 39 6.24 -10.75 -0.85
CA PHE A 39 6.14 -10.02 0.41
C PHE A 39 4.81 -9.27 0.53
N MET A 40 4.41 -8.56 -0.53
CA MET A 40 3.17 -7.80 -0.54
C MET A 40 1.93 -8.68 -0.45
N SER A 41 1.96 -9.88 -1.02
CA SER A 41 0.89 -10.86 -0.86
C SER A 41 0.66 -11.23 0.61
N ILE A 42 1.74 -11.44 1.37
CA ILE A 42 1.65 -11.71 2.81
C ILE A 42 1.04 -10.50 3.55
N VAL A 43 1.52 -9.29 3.26
CA VAL A 43 1.02 -8.05 3.90
C VAL A 43 -0.47 -7.87 3.62
N ILE A 44 -0.89 -8.02 2.36
CA ILE A 44 -2.29 -7.81 1.96
C ILE A 44 -3.19 -8.91 2.54
N LEU A 45 -2.82 -10.19 2.37
CA LEU A 45 -3.68 -11.30 2.78
C LEU A 45 -3.73 -11.46 4.29
N ALA A 46 -2.60 -11.45 4.99
CA ALA A 46 -2.58 -11.64 6.44
C ALA A 46 -2.97 -10.35 7.19
N MET A 47 -2.21 -9.27 6.96
CA MET A 47 -2.43 -8.05 7.74
C MET A 47 -3.67 -7.28 7.29
N GLY A 48 -3.95 -7.23 5.98
CA GLY A 48 -5.13 -6.59 5.42
C GLY A 48 -6.43 -7.27 5.91
N SER A 49 -6.50 -8.60 5.83
CA SER A 49 -7.66 -9.36 6.33
C SER A 49 -7.85 -9.16 7.83
N TYR A 50 -6.77 -9.24 8.60
CA TYR A 50 -6.85 -9.05 10.05
C TYR A 50 -7.27 -7.62 10.42
N ALA A 51 -6.73 -6.60 9.73
CA ALA A 51 -7.12 -5.20 9.92
C ALA A 51 -8.61 -4.97 9.61
N GLY A 52 -9.10 -5.55 8.50
CA GLY A 52 -10.52 -5.49 8.13
C GLY A 52 -11.43 -6.13 9.18
N ILE A 53 -11.15 -7.39 9.53
CA ILE A 53 -11.95 -8.15 10.50
C ILE A 53 -11.97 -7.46 11.86
N SER A 54 -10.79 -7.07 12.39
CA SER A 54 -10.70 -6.39 13.69
C SER A 54 -11.38 -5.03 13.68
N GLY A 55 -11.25 -4.26 12.59
CA GLY A 55 -11.93 -2.98 12.43
C GLY A 55 -13.46 -3.10 12.46
N TRP A 56 -14.03 -4.09 11.77
CA TRP A 56 -15.47 -4.36 11.81
C TRP A 56 -15.93 -4.90 13.15
N LYS A 57 -15.14 -5.72 13.86
CA LYS A 57 -15.45 -6.14 15.25
C LYS A 57 -15.53 -4.93 16.18
N VAL A 58 -14.59 -4.00 16.10
CA VAL A 58 -14.65 -2.74 16.88
C VAL A 58 -15.95 -1.99 16.60
N ARG A 59 -16.33 -1.88 15.33
CA ARG A 59 -17.52 -1.13 14.92
C ARG A 59 -18.81 -1.77 15.39
N LEU A 60 -18.95 -3.08 15.23
CA LEU A 60 -20.21 -3.82 15.47
C LEU A 60 -20.35 -4.29 16.91
N GLN A 61 -19.24 -4.71 17.54
CA GLN A 61 -19.24 -5.35 18.85
C GLN A 61 -18.67 -4.46 19.97
N LYS A 62 -18.07 -3.30 19.61
CA LYS A 62 -17.40 -2.38 20.54
C LYS A 62 -16.25 -3.07 21.33
N ASP A 63 -15.61 -4.06 20.70
CA ASP A 63 -14.55 -4.87 21.31
C ASP A 63 -13.23 -4.07 21.43
N ASP A 64 -12.82 -3.79 22.67
CA ASP A 64 -11.62 -3.01 22.96
C ASP A 64 -10.33 -3.78 22.65
N ALA A 65 -10.32 -5.10 22.77
CA ALA A 65 -9.18 -5.91 22.38
C ALA A 65 -8.94 -5.82 20.87
N SER A 66 -10.00 -5.94 20.07
CA SER A 66 -9.95 -5.74 18.61
C SER A 66 -9.55 -4.30 18.25
N ARG A 67 -9.91 -3.28 19.05
CA ARG A 67 -9.49 -1.89 18.82
C ARG A 67 -7.98 -1.73 18.92
N SER A 68 -7.37 -2.27 19.98
CA SER A 68 -5.92 -2.23 20.18
C SER A 68 -5.19 -2.98 19.06
N ALA A 69 -5.66 -4.17 18.72
CA ALA A 69 -5.13 -5.00 17.66
C ALA A 69 -5.25 -4.31 16.28
N HIS A 70 -6.42 -3.75 15.94
CA HIS A 70 -6.65 -3.01 14.71
C HIS A 70 -5.67 -1.84 14.56
N LYS A 71 -5.52 -1.01 15.59
CA LYS A 71 -4.56 0.11 15.59
C LYS A 71 -3.14 -0.34 15.26
N ARG A 72 -2.65 -1.37 15.95
CA ARG A 72 -1.30 -1.89 15.78
C ARG A 72 -1.08 -2.46 14.40
N VAL A 73 -1.99 -3.33 13.94
CA VAL A 73 -1.83 -4.01 12.64
C VAL A 73 -1.99 -3.02 11.49
N SER A 74 -2.94 -2.08 11.56
CA SER A 74 -3.11 -1.07 10.51
C SER A 74 -1.89 -0.17 10.36
N LEU A 75 -1.23 0.21 11.48
CA LEU A 75 -0.01 0.99 11.43
C LEU A 75 1.11 0.23 10.70
N TRP A 76 1.38 -1.01 11.12
CA TRP A 76 2.42 -1.83 10.50
C TRP A 76 2.09 -2.17 9.04
N MET A 77 0.83 -2.50 8.75
CA MET A 77 0.38 -2.73 7.37
C MET A 77 0.66 -1.51 6.48
N THR A 78 0.28 -0.30 6.93
CA THR A 78 0.52 0.93 6.17
C THR A 78 2.01 1.18 5.96
N THR A 79 2.83 0.95 7.00
CA THR A 79 4.30 1.05 6.90
C THR A 79 4.86 0.07 5.87
N PHE A 80 4.46 -1.20 5.93
CA PHE A 80 4.92 -2.20 4.95
C PHE A 80 4.41 -1.94 3.53
N LEU A 81 3.18 -1.40 3.38
CA LEU A 81 2.67 -0.99 2.07
C LEU A 81 3.50 0.17 1.48
N ALA A 82 3.87 1.16 2.29
CA ALA A 82 4.75 2.25 1.85
C ALA A 82 6.16 1.76 1.50
N MET A 83 6.74 0.88 2.32
CA MET A 83 8.04 0.25 2.03
C MET A 83 7.95 -0.63 0.78
N GLY A 84 6.87 -1.40 0.63
CA GLY A 84 6.64 -2.22 -0.56
C GLY A 84 6.49 -1.38 -1.82
N TYR A 85 5.82 -0.23 -1.76
CA TYR A 85 5.73 0.69 -2.88
C TYR A 85 7.11 1.17 -3.35
N THR A 86 7.97 1.60 -2.43
CA THR A 86 9.34 2.01 -2.76
C THR A 86 10.20 0.84 -3.23
N GLY A 87 10.06 -0.32 -2.62
CA GLY A 87 10.74 -1.56 -3.04
C GLY A 87 10.31 -2.04 -4.43
N GLY A 88 9.03 -1.90 -4.76
CA GLY A 88 8.50 -2.20 -6.10
C GLY A 88 9.07 -1.27 -7.17
N LEU A 89 9.19 0.04 -6.89
CA LEU A 89 9.85 0.98 -7.79
C LEU A 89 11.31 0.63 -8.01
N LEU A 90 12.02 0.30 -6.92
CA LEU A 90 13.43 -0.11 -6.99
C LEU A 90 13.59 -1.39 -7.83
N SER A 91 12.75 -2.39 -7.60
CA SER A 91 12.75 -3.65 -8.37
C SER A 91 12.56 -3.41 -9.87
N LEU A 92 11.63 -2.52 -10.27
CA LEU A 92 11.44 -2.18 -11.68
C LEU A 92 12.69 -1.51 -12.29
N VAL A 93 13.33 -0.59 -11.57
CA VAL A 93 14.55 0.06 -12.04
C VAL A 93 15.71 -0.94 -12.17
N MET A 94 15.88 -1.85 -11.19
CA MET A 94 16.89 -2.92 -11.25
C MET A 94 16.71 -3.84 -12.47
N GLN A 95 15.45 -4.02 -12.91
CA GLN A 95 15.08 -4.85 -14.07
C GLN A 95 15.00 -4.04 -15.38
N GLY A 96 15.35 -2.75 -15.38
CA GLY A 96 15.29 -1.90 -16.57
C GLY A 96 13.87 -1.62 -17.08
N GLN A 97 12.86 -1.81 -16.23
CA GLN A 97 11.46 -1.65 -16.59
C GLN A 97 10.99 -0.19 -16.48
N PRO A 98 10.03 0.24 -17.33
CA PRO A 98 9.53 1.60 -17.31
C PRO A 98 8.72 1.87 -16.04
N LEU A 99 8.94 3.03 -15.42
CA LEU A 99 8.13 3.54 -14.32
C LEU A 99 6.89 4.29 -14.84
N LEU A 100 5.85 4.39 -14.02
CA LEU A 100 4.62 5.18 -14.25
C LEU A 100 3.73 4.71 -15.42
N GLU A 101 4.03 3.60 -16.07
CA GLU A 101 3.29 3.15 -17.26
C GLU A 101 2.27 2.06 -16.94
N SER A 102 2.41 1.38 -15.80
CA SER A 102 1.53 0.26 -15.45
C SER A 102 0.30 0.69 -14.63
N PRO A 103 -0.86 0.06 -14.84
CA PRO A 103 -2.02 0.23 -13.96
C PRO A 103 -1.72 -0.15 -12.51
N HIS A 104 -0.81 -1.09 -12.28
CA HIS A 104 -0.33 -1.47 -10.94
C HIS A 104 0.30 -0.29 -10.22
N PHE A 105 1.16 0.49 -10.87
CA PHE A 105 1.75 1.70 -10.28
C PHE A 105 0.66 2.69 -9.81
N TRP A 106 -0.30 3.01 -10.68
CA TRP A 106 -1.31 4.01 -10.37
C TRP A 106 -2.30 3.57 -9.29
N THR A 107 -2.68 2.29 -9.28
CA THR A 107 -3.52 1.74 -8.21
C THR A 107 -2.78 1.69 -6.87
N GLY A 108 -1.47 1.37 -6.86
CA GLY A 108 -0.65 1.43 -5.66
C GLY A 108 -0.53 2.85 -5.10
N THR A 109 -0.30 3.84 -5.96
CA THR A 109 -0.29 5.26 -5.59
C THR A 109 -1.65 5.68 -4.99
N ALA A 110 -2.75 5.30 -5.63
CA ALA A 110 -4.10 5.59 -5.12
C ALA A 110 -4.33 4.95 -3.74
N VAL A 111 -3.91 3.70 -3.53
CA VAL A 111 -4.00 3.02 -2.22
C VAL A 111 -3.27 3.80 -1.14
N LEU A 112 -2.02 4.23 -1.37
CA LEU A 112 -1.26 4.99 -0.36
C LEU A 112 -1.91 6.33 -0.03
N LEU A 113 -2.41 7.05 -1.02
CA LEU A 113 -3.14 8.31 -0.81
C LEU A 113 -4.43 8.08 -0.01
N LEU A 114 -5.20 7.06 -0.36
CA LEU A 114 -6.43 6.71 0.37
C LEU A 114 -6.14 6.25 1.80
N LEU A 115 -5.06 5.52 2.04
CA LEU A 115 -4.61 5.15 3.38
C LEU A 115 -4.23 6.38 4.21
N ALA A 116 -3.52 7.35 3.61
CA ALA A 116 -3.20 8.61 4.28
C ALA A 116 -4.48 9.39 4.68
N VAL A 117 -5.45 9.47 3.78
CA VAL A 117 -6.77 10.08 4.08
C VAL A 117 -7.47 9.30 5.18
N ASN A 118 -7.54 7.98 5.08
CA ASN A 118 -8.21 7.13 6.06
C ASN A 118 -7.57 7.21 7.45
N GLY A 119 -6.23 7.25 7.50
CA GLY A 119 -5.46 7.50 8.73
C GLY A 119 -5.78 8.87 9.34
N SER A 120 -5.84 9.90 8.51
CA SER A 120 -6.19 11.27 8.94
C SER A 120 -7.59 11.35 9.54
N LEU A 121 -8.57 10.64 8.97
CA LEU A 121 -9.92 10.54 9.55
C LEU A 121 -9.90 9.99 10.97
N SER A 122 -9.05 9.01 11.26
CA SER A 122 -8.94 8.45 12.61
C SER A 122 -8.17 9.36 13.56
N LEU A 123 -7.07 9.96 13.11
CA LEU A 123 -6.20 10.80 13.96
C LEU A 123 -6.88 12.10 14.36
N PHE A 124 -7.54 12.77 13.43
CA PHE A 124 -8.12 14.11 13.66
C PHE A 124 -9.64 14.09 13.84
N GLY A 125 -10.34 13.04 13.39
CA GLY A 125 -11.79 13.01 13.39
C GLY A 125 -12.40 12.30 14.60
N PHE A 126 -11.77 11.25 15.13
CA PHE A 126 -12.40 10.41 16.17
C PHE A 126 -12.50 11.07 17.53
N GLY A 127 -11.61 12.02 17.84
CA GLY A 127 -11.61 12.81 19.07
C GLY A 127 -12.39 14.12 18.97
N ASN A 128 -13.19 14.34 17.93
CA ASN A 128 -13.94 15.58 17.76
C ASN A 128 -14.92 15.79 18.90
N ALA A 129 -14.98 17.03 19.45
CA ALA A 129 -15.88 17.40 20.54
C ALA A 129 -17.37 17.26 20.13
N ASN A 130 -17.69 17.44 18.85
CA ASN A 130 -19.01 17.15 18.32
C ASN A 130 -19.16 15.63 18.10
N VAL A 131 -19.89 14.97 18.99
CA VAL A 131 -20.09 13.51 18.99
C VAL A 131 -20.71 13.01 17.67
N ALA A 132 -21.64 13.76 17.09
CA ALA A 132 -22.28 13.41 15.82
C ALA A 132 -21.27 13.44 14.67
N LEU A 133 -20.40 14.44 14.65
CA LEU A 133 -19.33 14.56 13.66
C LEU A 133 -18.27 13.46 13.83
N ALA A 134 -17.85 13.15 15.06
CA ALA A 134 -16.98 12.03 15.37
C ALA A 134 -17.58 10.69 14.88
N GLY A 135 -18.90 10.52 15.02
CA GLY A 135 -19.62 9.36 14.49
C GLY A 135 -19.55 9.25 12.97
N LYS A 136 -19.69 10.38 12.26
CA LYS A 136 -19.54 10.43 10.79
C LYS A 136 -18.12 10.05 10.36
N PHE A 137 -17.08 10.57 11.02
CA PHE A 137 -15.69 10.21 10.73
C PHE A 137 -15.41 8.71 10.94
N ARG A 138 -15.91 8.11 12.02
CA ARG A 138 -15.79 6.66 12.24
C ARG A 138 -16.49 5.85 11.16
N THR A 139 -17.63 6.33 10.68
CA THR A 139 -18.38 5.68 9.60
C THR A 139 -17.61 5.78 8.28
N ALA A 140 -17.16 6.98 7.90
CA ALA A 140 -16.37 7.21 6.71
C ALA A 140 -15.10 6.37 6.70
N HIS A 141 -14.35 6.33 7.82
CA HIS A 141 -13.16 5.50 7.99
C HIS A 141 -13.43 4.01 7.74
N ALA A 142 -14.51 3.46 8.29
CA ALA A 142 -14.82 2.05 8.14
C ALA A 142 -15.14 1.67 6.69
N TYR A 143 -15.97 2.46 6.00
CA TYR A 143 -16.32 2.18 4.60
C TYR A 143 -15.15 2.46 3.66
N LEU A 144 -14.40 3.55 3.86
CA LEU A 144 -13.20 3.85 3.09
C LEU A 144 -12.14 2.76 3.29
N GLY A 145 -11.93 2.28 4.52
CA GLY A 145 -11.04 1.17 4.81
C GLY A 145 -11.44 -0.11 4.07
N THR A 146 -12.74 -0.42 4.00
CA THR A 146 -13.23 -1.56 3.21
C THR A 146 -12.98 -1.40 1.72
N ALA A 147 -13.23 -0.19 1.17
CA ALA A 147 -12.95 0.11 -0.23
C ALA A 147 -11.45 -0.01 -0.55
N ILE A 148 -10.58 0.46 0.36
CA ILE A 148 -9.12 0.32 0.22
C ILE A 148 -8.70 -1.16 0.19
N LEU A 149 -9.25 -2.01 1.07
CA LEU A 149 -8.95 -3.44 1.07
C LEU A 149 -9.41 -4.12 -0.24
N SER A 150 -10.57 -3.75 -0.76
CA SER A 150 -11.04 -4.23 -2.07
C SER A 150 -10.11 -3.78 -3.21
N LEU A 151 -9.67 -2.52 -3.18
CA LEU A 151 -8.72 -1.98 -4.16
C LEU A 151 -7.34 -2.68 -4.04
N LEU A 152 -6.89 -3.02 -2.83
CA LEU A 152 -5.65 -3.78 -2.60
C LEU A 152 -5.69 -5.17 -3.23
N VAL A 153 -6.83 -5.87 -3.16
CA VAL A 153 -6.99 -7.17 -3.85
C VAL A 153 -6.88 -6.98 -5.37
N PHE A 154 -7.56 -5.99 -5.93
CA PHE A 154 -7.46 -5.66 -7.34
C PHE A 154 -6.02 -5.27 -7.74
N HIS A 155 -5.38 -4.44 -6.93
CA HIS A 155 -3.98 -4.02 -7.11
C HIS A 155 -3.02 -5.23 -7.11
N ALA A 156 -3.23 -6.20 -6.21
CA ALA A 156 -2.43 -7.44 -6.17
C ALA A 156 -2.56 -8.25 -7.47
N LEU A 157 -3.77 -8.37 -8.03
CA LEU A 157 -3.99 -9.03 -9.31
C LEU A 157 -3.26 -8.33 -10.47
N LEU A 158 -3.27 -6.99 -10.48
CA LEU A 158 -2.50 -6.20 -11.45
C LEU A 158 -0.99 -6.39 -11.27
N GLY A 159 -0.51 -6.54 -10.02
CA GLY A 159 0.88 -6.82 -9.72
C GLY A 159 1.34 -8.19 -10.22
N VAL A 160 0.53 -9.22 -9.99
CA VAL A 160 0.81 -10.57 -10.54
C VAL A 160 0.85 -10.53 -12.07
N ARG A 161 -0.13 -9.86 -12.70
CA ARG A 161 -0.15 -9.72 -14.17
C ARG A 161 1.11 -9.00 -14.68
N LEU A 162 1.53 -7.93 -14.01
CA LEU A 162 2.76 -7.21 -14.36
C LEU A 162 3.97 -8.13 -14.22
N GLY A 163 4.15 -8.83 -13.09
CA GLY A 163 5.24 -9.75 -12.86
C GLY A 163 5.32 -10.91 -13.87
N LEU A 164 4.19 -11.36 -14.40
CA LEU A 164 4.16 -12.38 -15.46
C LEU A 164 4.48 -11.83 -16.87
N SER A 165 4.56 -10.50 -17.03
CA SER A 165 4.75 -9.83 -18.34
C SER A 165 6.16 -9.24 -18.52
N ILE A 166 7.00 -9.26 -17.52
CA ILE A 166 8.36 -8.69 -17.53
C ILE A 166 9.42 -9.74 -17.34
#